data_221354e1ee01382b95946ba965f6289c
#
_entry.id   221354e1ee01382b95946ba965f6289c
#
_cell.length_a   1.000
_cell.length_b   1.000
_cell.length_c   1.000
_cell.angle_alpha   90.00
_cell.angle_beta   90.00
_cell.angle_gamma   90.00
#
_symmetry.space_group_name_H-M   'P 1'
#
loop_
_entity.id
_entity.type
_entity.pdbx_description
1 polymer ?
#
loop_
_entity_poly.entity_id
_entity_poly.type
_entity_poly.pdbx_seq_one_letter_code
_entity_poly.pdbx_strand_id
1 'polypeptide(L)'
;DVYKRQMFSWHGELKKKYETEATPWGCGSAMGVTQFIDTYDPEDSRLADSWLMGEQRAADGSPLYGTYDKMGEPLVYTKDLPDGNYTSEMEGFRMNKFEIVKGEQSSSETDVPLFRYAEVLLMKAECLLRSGKPGAGLLVTEVRKRAFKDNPELAIVTDAQLQENSSYQYGYVEHYTVTDKGNTDLIRFGRMYDCLLYTSPSPRDRSVS
;
A
#
# COMPACT_ATOMS: atom_id res chain seq x y z
N ASP A 1 12.38 5.12 -8.78
CA ASP A 1 12.67 5.81 -7.53
C ASP A 1 11.42 5.82 -6.66
N VAL A 2 11.42 4.99 -5.59
CA VAL A 2 10.25 4.75 -4.73
C VAL A 2 9.91 5.99 -3.90
N TYR A 3 10.92 6.72 -3.44
CA TYR A 3 10.76 7.98 -2.71
C TYR A 3 9.96 9.00 -3.53
N LYS A 4 10.30 9.19 -4.79
CA LYS A 4 9.54 10.10 -5.66
C LYS A 4 8.07 9.67 -5.77
N ARG A 5 7.79 8.37 -5.84
CA ARG A 5 6.41 7.88 -5.87
C ARG A 5 5.63 8.20 -4.59
N GLN A 6 6.26 8.10 -3.42
CA GLN A 6 5.64 8.52 -2.17
C GLN A 6 5.37 10.02 -2.16
N MET A 7 6.38 10.84 -2.50
CA MET A 7 6.22 12.29 -2.59
C MET A 7 5.13 12.72 -3.58
N PHE A 8 4.94 11.97 -4.67
CA PHE A 8 3.84 12.19 -5.60
C PHE A 8 2.47 11.83 -5.05
N SER A 9 2.40 10.93 -4.08
CA SER A 9 1.13 10.53 -3.47
C SER A 9 0.73 11.38 -2.27
N TRP A 10 1.66 12.16 -1.71
CA TRP A 10 1.47 12.87 -0.47
C TRP A 10 1.04 14.31 -0.68
N HIS A 11 0.16 14.75 0.21
CA HIS A 11 -0.23 16.15 0.31
C HIS A 11 0.96 17.03 0.74
N GLY A 12 1.04 18.27 0.23
CA GLY A 12 2.13 19.19 0.53
C GLY A 12 2.33 19.48 2.03
N GLU A 13 1.25 19.49 2.79
CA GLU A 13 1.29 19.71 4.24
C GLU A 13 2.02 18.60 5.03
N LEU A 14 2.19 17.40 4.45
CA LEU A 14 2.97 16.33 5.10
C LEU A 14 4.45 16.69 5.27
N LYS A 15 4.94 17.74 4.60
CA LYS A 15 6.21 18.36 4.91
C LYS A 15 6.34 18.68 6.41
N LYS A 16 5.27 19.13 7.05
CA LYS A 16 5.26 19.44 8.48
C LYS A 16 5.27 18.20 9.37
N LYS A 17 4.72 17.08 8.89
CA LYS A 17 4.74 15.80 9.60
C LYS A 17 6.14 15.20 9.65
N TYR A 18 6.82 15.19 8.53
CA TYR A 18 8.13 14.58 8.37
C TYR A 18 9.29 15.56 8.50
N GLU A 19 8.97 16.85 8.70
CA GLU A 19 9.96 17.92 8.82
C GLU A 19 10.99 17.91 7.68
N THR A 20 10.53 17.60 6.46
CA THR A 20 11.38 17.55 5.26
C THR A 20 11.58 18.94 4.68
N GLU A 21 12.72 19.17 4.02
CA GLU A 21 12.94 20.40 3.25
C GLU A 21 12.18 20.37 1.92
N ALA A 22 12.13 19.21 1.28
CA ALA A 22 11.33 19.03 0.08
C ALA A 22 9.83 18.99 0.41
N THR A 23 9.05 19.74 -0.35
CA THR A 23 7.59 19.71 -0.24
C THR A 23 7.03 18.58 -1.12
N PRO A 24 6.24 17.65 -0.58
CA PRO A 24 5.48 16.72 -1.38
C PRO A 24 4.55 17.47 -2.34
N TRP A 25 4.40 16.95 -3.54
CA TRP A 25 3.65 17.66 -4.57
C TRP A 25 2.54 16.83 -5.22
N GLY A 26 2.10 15.80 -4.52
CA GLY A 26 1.03 14.94 -4.98
C GLY A 26 -0.27 15.17 -4.25
N CYS A 27 -1.30 15.45 -5.02
CA CYS A 27 -2.67 15.44 -4.54
C CYS A 27 -3.39 14.31 -5.25
N GLY A 28 -3.34 13.11 -4.68
CA GLY A 28 -4.13 12.00 -5.16
C GLY A 28 -3.61 11.25 -6.39
N SER A 29 -2.33 11.36 -6.75
CA SER A 29 -1.80 10.68 -7.94
C SER A 29 -1.51 9.18 -7.76
N ALA A 30 -1.37 8.69 -6.53
CA ALA A 30 -1.17 7.28 -6.22
C ALA A 30 -1.74 6.94 -4.85
N MET A 31 -2.73 6.08 -4.80
CA MET A 31 -3.42 5.71 -3.57
C MET A 31 -3.77 4.22 -3.56
N GLY A 32 -4.03 3.69 -2.39
CA GLY A 32 -4.48 2.32 -2.23
C GLY A 32 -5.88 2.14 -2.78
N VAL A 33 -6.07 1.12 -3.60
CA VAL A 33 -7.41 0.71 -4.05
C VAL A 33 -8.15 0.11 -2.87
N THR A 34 -9.39 0.51 -2.62
CA THR A 34 -10.22 0.08 -1.48
C THR A 34 -10.22 -1.44 -1.32
N GLN A 35 -10.46 -2.17 -2.42
CA GLN A 35 -10.51 -3.63 -2.41
C GLN A 35 -9.16 -4.27 -2.03
N PHE A 36 -8.05 -3.63 -2.39
CA PHE A 36 -6.73 -4.10 -1.97
C PHE A 36 -6.49 -3.85 -0.47
N ILE A 37 -6.88 -2.67 0.02
CA ILE A 37 -6.79 -2.35 1.45
C ILE A 37 -7.63 -3.33 2.27
N ASP A 38 -8.79 -3.73 1.79
CA ASP A 38 -9.66 -4.71 2.45
C ASP A 38 -9.09 -6.14 2.52
N THR A 39 -8.01 -6.43 1.80
CA THR A 39 -7.31 -7.71 1.91
C THR A 39 -6.42 -7.82 3.15
N TYR A 40 -6.11 -6.71 3.80
CA TYR A 40 -5.34 -6.75 5.04
C TYR A 40 -6.21 -7.24 6.19
N ASP A 41 -5.64 -8.13 6.99
CA ASP A 41 -6.18 -8.39 8.32
C ASP A 41 -6.03 -7.12 9.17
N PRO A 42 -7.04 -6.71 9.94
CA PRO A 42 -6.96 -5.52 10.80
C PRO A 42 -5.80 -5.55 11.80
N GLU A 43 -5.35 -6.73 12.19
CA GLU A 43 -4.22 -6.92 13.12
C GLU A 43 -2.85 -7.02 12.41
N ASP A 44 -2.84 -6.97 11.09
CA ASP A 44 -1.61 -6.93 10.31
C ASP A 44 -0.96 -5.55 10.42
N SER A 45 0.13 -5.44 11.17
CA SER A 45 0.84 -4.17 11.36
C SER A 45 1.29 -3.52 10.05
N ARG A 46 1.43 -4.30 8.97
CA ARG A 46 1.80 -3.78 7.65
C ARG A 46 0.76 -2.83 7.07
N LEU A 47 -0.50 -2.94 7.49
CA LEU A 47 -1.53 -1.99 7.10
C LEU A 47 -1.16 -0.57 7.56
N ALA A 48 -0.90 -0.41 8.86
CA ALA A 48 -0.52 0.88 9.42
C ALA A 48 0.90 1.33 9.00
N ASP A 49 1.82 0.38 8.87
CA ASP A 49 3.22 0.68 8.50
C ASP A 49 3.36 1.09 7.02
N SER A 50 2.46 0.62 6.15
CA SER A 50 2.58 0.84 4.69
C SER A 50 1.67 1.94 4.16
N TRP A 51 0.71 2.41 4.95
CA TRP A 51 -0.30 3.36 4.49
C TRP A 51 -0.50 4.50 5.48
N LEU A 52 -0.56 5.72 4.98
CA LEU A 52 -1.07 6.87 5.72
C LEU A 52 -2.59 6.83 5.68
N MET A 53 -3.19 6.78 6.86
CA MET A 53 -4.63 6.63 7.07
C MET A 53 -5.12 7.65 8.08
N GLY A 54 -6.40 8.03 7.99
CA GLY A 54 -7.04 8.89 8.97
C GLY A 54 -6.47 10.30 9.04
N GLU A 55 -6.69 10.96 10.17
CA GLU A 55 -6.26 12.33 10.41
C GLU A 55 -4.74 12.46 10.41
N GLN A 56 -4.24 13.42 9.65
CA GLN A 56 -2.81 13.69 9.55
C GLN A 56 -2.43 14.86 10.47
N ARG A 57 -1.30 14.71 11.15
CA ARG A 57 -0.79 15.69 12.09
C ARG A 57 0.66 16.02 11.77
N ALA A 58 1.05 17.24 12.10
CA ALA A 58 2.45 17.69 12.05
C ALA A 58 3.29 16.97 13.12
N ALA A 59 4.61 17.14 13.08
CA ALA A 59 5.52 16.56 14.06
C ALA A 59 5.29 17.06 15.50
N ASP A 60 4.77 18.27 15.65
CA ASP A 60 4.39 18.86 16.95
C ASP A 60 3.00 18.43 17.45
N GLY A 61 2.30 17.56 16.69
CA GLY A 61 0.97 17.07 17.01
C GLY A 61 -0.17 17.97 16.55
N SER A 62 0.10 19.15 15.98
CA SER A 62 -0.95 20.04 15.44
C SER A 62 -1.63 19.39 14.23
N PRO A 63 -2.94 19.61 14.03
CA PRO A 63 -3.64 19.05 12.88
C PRO A 63 -3.14 19.70 11.57
N LEU A 64 -3.08 18.88 10.51
CA LEU A 64 -2.86 19.37 9.15
C LEU A 64 -4.20 19.64 8.47
N TYR A 65 -4.19 20.52 7.48
CA TYR A 65 -5.40 20.96 6.79
C TYR A 65 -5.25 20.84 5.28
N GLY A 66 -6.37 20.63 4.59
CA GLY A 66 -6.45 20.69 3.15
C GLY A 66 -6.14 22.09 2.62
N THR A 67 -5.59 22.16 1.41
CA THR A 67 -5.13 23.41 0.80
C THR A 67 -5.69 23.64 -0.60
N TYR A 68 -6.42 22.69 -1.14
CA TYR A 68 -7.02 22.77 -2.49
C TYR A 68 -8.54 22.75 -2.42
N ASP A 69 -9.16 21.65 -2.82
CA ASP A 69 -10.62 21.48 -2.86
C ASP A 69 -11.25 21.36 -1.46
N LYS A 70 -10.47 20.97 -0.46
CA LYS A 70 -10.84 20.85 0.96
C LYS A 70 -10.13 21.88 1.84
N MET A 71 -9.92 23.08 1.33
CA MET A 71 -9.21 24.14 2.04
C MET A 71 -9.79 24.42 3.42
N GLY A 72 -8.94 24.28 4.44
CA GLY A 72 -9.29 24.54 5.83
C GLY A 72 -10.01 23.39 6.55
N GLU A 73 -10.36 22.32 5.87
CA GLU A 73 -10.82 21.10 6.52
C GLU A 73 -9.62 20.29 7.06
N PRO A 74 -9.76 19.56 8.19
CA PRO A 74 -8.69 18.66 8.67
C PRO A 74 -8.29 17.65 7.58
N LEU A 75 -6.98 17.46 7.38
CA LEU A 75 -6.45 16.53 6.40
C LEU A 75 -6.65 15.09 6.90
N VAL A 76 -7.66 14.41 6.36
CA VAL A 76 -8.04 13.06 6.75
C VAL A 76 -8.00 12.14 5.54
N TYR A 77 -7.09 11.17 5.52
CA TYR A 77 -7.07 10.16 4.46
C TYR A 77 -8.11 9.08 4.72
N THR A 78 -9.08 8.97 3.83
CA THR A 78 -10.14 7.97 3.87
C THR A 78 -9.81 6.77 3.01
N LYS A 79 -10.42 5.61 3.31
CA LYS A 79 -10.20 4.39 2.54
C LYS A 79 -10.84 4.45 1.15
N ASP A 80 -12.02 5.03 1.10
CA ASP A 80 -12.85 5.00 -0.09
C ASP A 80 -12.38 5.98 -1.16
N LEU A 81 -12.37 5.52 -2.38
CA LEU A 81 -12.14 6.32 -3.56
C LEU A 81 -13.49 6.76 -4.13
N PRO A 82 -13.65 8.03 -4.50
CA PRO A 82 -14.88 8.50 -5.12
C PRO A 82 -15.06 7.88 -6.49
N ASP A 83 -16.30 7.67 -6.87
CA ASP A 83 -16.66 7.35 -8.24
C ASP A 83 -16.40 8.58 -9.12
N GLY A 84 -15.56 8.42 -10.14
CA GLY A 84 -15.30 9.48 -11.11
C GLY A 84 -13.84 9.96 -11.18
N ASN A 85 -13.62 11.02 -11.94
CA ASN A 85 -12.30 11.50 -12.38
C ASN A 85 -11.45 12.21 -11.32
N TYR A 86 -11.98 12.50 -10.17
CA TYR A 86 -11.27 13.28 -9.18
C TYR A 86 -11.17 12.52 -7.87
N THR A 87 -9.96 12.12 -7.58
CA THR A 87 -9.59 11.92 -6.21
C THR A 87 -9.29 13.28 -5.62
N SER A 88 -10.02 13.66 -4.60
CA SER A 88 -9.70 14.86 -3.84
C SER A 88 -8.38 14.67 -3.10
N GLU A 89 -7.90 15.72 -2.50
CA GLU A 89 -6.67 15.66 -1.71
C GLU A 89 -6.73 14.70 -0.51
N MET A 90 -7.91 14.21 -0.13
CA MET A 90 -8.14 13.39 1.07
C MET A 90 -8.55 11.94 0.79
N GLU A 91 -9.16 11.64 -0.36
CA GLU A 91 -9.61 10.28 -0.64
C GLU A 91 -8.46 9.35 -0.97
N GLY A 92 -8.61 8.11 -0.51
CA GLY A 92 -7.64 7.03 -0.68
C GLY A 92 -6.45 7.11 0.29
N PHE A 93 -6.07 5.97 0.82
CA PHE A 93 -4.86 5.86 1.65
C PHE A 93 -3.61 6.10 0.83
N ARG A 94 -2.62 6.76 1.41
CA ARG A 94 -1.37 7.10 0.73
C ARG A 94 -0.26 6.12 1.12
N MET A 95 0.57 5.75 0.15
CA MET A 95 1.68 4.84 0.39
C MET A 95 2.71 5.44 1.36
N ASN A 96 3.08 4.67 2.40
CA ASN A 96 4.05 5.04 3.43
C ASN A 96 5.05 3.91 3.70
N LYS A 97 5.55 3.28 2.68
CA LYS A 97 6.34 2.05 2.85
C LYS A 97 7.78 2.27 3.27
N PHE A 98 8.36 3.41 2.96
CA PHE A 98 9.75 3.72 3.24
C PHE A 98 9.82 4.88 4.23
N GLU A 99 10.65 4.73 5.24
CA GLU A 99 10.90 5.77 6.22
C GLU A 99 11.51 7.01 5.54
N ILE A 100 11.11 8.17 6.01
CA ILE A 100 11.64 9.46 5.57
C ILE A 100 12.43 10.05 6.73
N VAL A 101 13.64 10.42 6.44
CA VAL A 101 14.52 11.03 7.42
C VAL A 101 14.15 12.51 7.59
N LYS A 102 14.10 12.97 8.83
CA LYS A 102 13.88 14.39 9.14
C LYS A 102 14.95 15.27 8.44
N GLY A 103 14.49 16.35 7.81
CA GLY A 103 15.36 17.26 7.08
C GLY A 103 15.73 16.80 5.67
N GLU A 104 15.15 15.69 5.20
CA GLU A 104 15.43 15.14 3.88
C GLU A 104 15.03 16.11 2.77
N GLN A 105 15.93 16.24 1.78
CA GLN A 105 15.77 17.12 0.63
C GLN A 105 15.09 16.38 -0.55
N SER A 106 15.39 16.80 -1.77
CA SER A 106 14.82 16.22 -3.00
C SER A 106 15.31 14.80 -3.33
N SER A 107 16.34 14.32 -2.67
CA SER A 107 16.89 12.97 -2.79
C SER A 107 16.82 12.26 -1.45
N SER A 108 16.21 11.08 -1.41
CA SER A 108 16.16 10.28 -0.20
C SER A 108 17.54 9.69 0.15
N GLU A 109 17.91 9.77 1.41
CA GLU A 109 19.06 9.05 1.97
C GLU A 109 18.69 7.62 2.35
N THR A 110 17.42 7.26 2.27
CA THR A 110 16.93 5.91 2.58
C THR A 110 17.31 4.94 1.48
N ASP A 111 18.04 3.91 1.84
CA ASP A 111 18.42 2.83 0.92
C ASP A 111 17.21 2.06 0.40
N VAL A 112 17.21 1.79 -0.89
CA VAL A 112 16.23 0.90 -1.52
C VAL A 112 16.80 -0.51 -1.53
N PRO A 113 16.23 -1.45 -0.74
CA PRO A 113 16.73 -2.81 -0.72
C PRO A 113 16.46 -3.49 -2.07
N LEU A 114 17.52 -4.00 -2.70
CA LEU A 114 17.40 -4.79 -3.93
C LEU A 114 16.84 -6.19 -3.64
N PHE A 115 17.30 -6.80 -2.54
CA PHE A 115 16.84 -8.10 -2.06
C PHE A 115 16.73 -8.09 -0.55
N ARG A 116 15.70 -8.76 -0.02
CA ARG A 116 15.50 -8.95 1.41
C ARG A 116 15.33 -10.42 1.71
N TYR A 117 15.77 -10.83 2.89
CA TYR A 117 15.67 -12.22 3.32
C TYR A 117 14.24 -12.78 3.25
N ALA A 118 13.25 -11.97 3.60
CA ALA A 118 11.83 -12.32 3.46
C ALA A 118 11.46 -12.72 2.01
N GLU A 119 12.00 -12.02 1.01
CA GLU A 119 11.76 -12.36 -0.40
C GLU A 119 12.37 -13.71 -0.77
N VAL A 120 13.56 -14.00 -0.26
CA VAL A 120 14.22 -15.32 -0.47
C VAL A 120 13.38 -16.44 0.14
N LEU A 121 12.83 -16.23 1.34
CA LEU A 121 11.93 -17.20 1.98
C LEU A 121 10.65 -17.42 1.17
N LEU A 122 10.03 -16.36 0.67
CA LEU A 122 8.83 -16.44 -0.14
C LEU A 122 9.10 -17.11 -1.50
N MET A 123 10.22 -16.81 -2.17
CA MET A 123 10.63 -17.49 -3.38
C MET A 123 10.83 -19.00 -3.14
N LYS A 124 11.47 -19.36 -2.02
CA LYS A 124 11.63 -20.76 -1.65
C LYS A 124 10.29 -21.44 -1.39
N ALA A 125 9.37 -20.77 -0.69
CA ALA A 125 8.03 -21.28 -0.45
C ALA A 125 7.28 -21.53 -1.76
N GLU A 126 7.32 -20.61 -2.70
CA GLU A 126 6.73 -20.78 -4.03
C GLU A 126 7.34 -21.97 -4.80
N CYS A 127 8.66 -22.11 -4.77
CA CYS A 127 9.33 -23.26 -5.39
C CYS A 127 8.88 -24.61 -4.79
N LEU A 128 8.69 -24.67 -3.46
CA LEU A 128 8.17 -25.86 -2.79
C LEU A 128 6.75 -26.18 -3.25
N LEU A 129 5.85 -25.19 -3.26
CA LEU A 129 4.47 -25.39 -3.72
C LEU A 129 4.41 -25.87 -5.18
N ARG A 130 5.13 -25.18 -6.08
CA ARG A 130 5.16 -25.55 -7.50
C ARG A 130 5.77 -26.92 -7.77
N SER A 131 6.65 -27.41 -6.91
CA SER A 131 7.25 -28.75 -7.01
C SER A 131 6.50 -29.83 -6.21
N GLY A 132 5.38 -29.49 -5.58
CA GLY A 132 4.60 -30.41 -4.75
C GLY A 132 5.33 -30.86 -3.48
N LYS A 133 6.31 -30.10 -3.00
CA LYS A 133 7.07 -30.40 -1.79
C LYS A 133 6.48 -29.66 -0.59
N PRO A 134 6.45 -30.29 0.59
CA PRO A 134 5.93 -29.69 1.80
C PRO A 134 6.87 -28.63 2.39
N GLY A 135 6.32 -27.75 3.24
CA GLY A 135 7.08 -26.81 4.05
C GLY A 135 6.96 -25.34 3.61
N ALA A 136 6.19 -25.04 2.59
CA ALA A 136 5.94 -23.67 2.14
C ALA A 136 5.26 -22.84 3.23
N GLY A 137 4.23 -23.38 3.89
CA GLY A 137 3.49 -22.70 4.94
C GLY A 137 4.38 -22.27 6.12
N LEU A 138 5.37 -23.06 6.48
CA LEU A 138 6.33 -22.70 7.53
C LEU A 138 7.14 -21.45 7.15
N LEU A 139 7.60 -21.37 5.91
CA LEU A 139 8.38 -20.23 5.42
C LEU A 139 7.53 -18.96 5.35
N VAL A 140 6.30 -19.08 4.88
CA VAL A 140 5.34 -17.94 4.84
C VAL A 140 4.98 -17.50 6.25
N THR A 141 4.71 -18.44 7.16
CA THR A 141 4.45 -18.14 8.58
C THR A 141 5.61 -17.36 9.19
N GLU A 142 6.85 -17.75 8.92
CA GLU A 142 8.03 -17.05 9.44
C GLU A 142 8.09 -15.59 9.00
N VAL A 143 7.78 -15.31 7.73
CA VAL A 143 7.70 -13.94 7.20
C VAL A 143 6.53 -13.16 7.85
N ARG A 144 5.38 -13.82 8.07
CA ARG A 144 4.18 -13.20 8.62
C ARG A 144 4.28 -12.86 10.11
N LYS A 145 4.99 -13.66 10.90
CA LYS A 145 5.14 -13.46 12.36
C LYS A 145 5.51 -12.03 12.75
N ARG A 146 6.32 -11.37 11.94
CA ARG A 146 6.72 -9.98 12.18
C ARG A 146 5.54 -9.01 12.16
N ALA A 147 4.53 -9.32 11.34
CA ALA A 147 3.35 -8.47 11.15
C ALA A 147 2.25 -8.72 12.20
N PHE A 148 2.28 -9.87 12.86
CA PHE A 148 1.30 -10.30 13.86
C PHE A 148 1.95 -10.52 15.21
N LYS A 149 2.67 -9.52 15.73
CA LYS A 149 3.44 -9.62 16.98
C LYS A 149 2.55 -9.87 18.18
N ASP A 150 1.39 -9.23 18.21
CA ASP A 150 0.45 -9.28 19.32
C ASP A 150 -0.43 -10.54 19.28
N ASN A 151 -0.68 -11.09 18.08
CA ASN A 151 -1.44 -12.30 17.85
C ASN A 151 -0.70 -13.26 16.90
N PRO A 152 0.37 -13.96 17.35
CA PRO A 152 1.23 -14.78 16.49
C PRO A 152 0.51 -15.93 15.78
N GLU A 153 -0.61 -16.39 16.30
CA GLU A 153 -1.45 -17.43 15.70
C GLU A 153 -2.05 -17.00 14.35
N LEU A 154 -2.32 -15.72 14.17
CA LEU A 154 -2.81 -15.17 12.90
C LEU A 154 -1.74 -15.16 11.79
N ALA A 155 -0.49 -15.34 12.18
CA ALA A 155 0.61 -15.49 11.22
C ALA A 155 0.64 -16.88 10.58
N ILE A 156 0.04 -17.88 11.22
CA ILE A 156 0.17 -19.29 10.83
C ILE A 156 -0.57 -19.54 9.51
N VAL A 157 0.13 -20.16 8.56
CA VAL A 157 -0.42 -20.56 7.25
C VAL A 157 0.04 -21.98 6.95
N THR A 158 -0.85 -22.79 6.41
CA THR A 158 -0.56 -24.15 5.96
C THR A 158 -0.28 -24.21 4.46
N ASP A 159 0.39 -25.26 4.00
CA ASP A 159 0.62 -25.52 2.57
C ASP A 159 -0.70 -25.64 1.80
N ALA A 160 -1.73 -26.20 2.43
CA ALA A 160 -3.06 -26.34 1.83
C ALA A 160 -3.73 -24.98 1.59
N GLN A 161 -3.69 -24.11 2.59
CA GLN A 161 -4.23 -22.75 2.46
C GLN A 161 -3.51 -21.94 1.36
N LEU A 162 -2.21 -22.15 1.18
CA LEU A 162 -1.45 -21.47 0.13
C LEU A 162 -1.79 -21.95 -1.30
N GLN A 163 -2.53 -23.05 -1.43
CA GLN A 163 -3.00 -23.58 -2.71
C GLN A 163 -4.48 -23.26 -2.99
N GLU A 164 -5.16 -22.65 -2.04
CA GLU A 164 -6.54 -22.21 -2.23
C GLU A 164 -6.60 -21.04 -3.21
N ASN A 165 -7.70 -20.97 -3.95
CA ASN A 165 -7.97 -19.82 -4.80
C ASN A 165 -8.23 -18.58 -3.94
N SER A 166 -7.70 -17.44 -4.36
CA SER A 166 -7.94 -16.18 -3.69
C SER A 166 -9.42 -15.80 -3.76
N SER A 167 -9.97 -15.37 -2.63
CA SER A 167 -11.29 -14.72 -2.57
C SER A 167 -11.24 -13.24 -2.98
N TYR A 168 -10.06 -12.72 -3.28
CA TYR A 168 -9.88 -11.34 -3.64
C TYR A 168 -10.63 -10.98 -4.93
N GLN A 169 -11.49 -9.98 -4.82
CA GLN A 169 -12.15 -9.39 -5.99
C GLN A 169 -11.32 -8.21 -6.47
N TYR A 170 -10.94 -8.25 -7.76
CA TYR A 170 -10.14 -7.19 -8.36
C TYR A 170 -10.83 -5.84 -8.20
N GLY A 171 -10.11 -4.90 -7.61
CA GLY A 171 -10.54 -3.53 -7.58
C GLY A 171 -10.44 -2.89 -8.98
N TYR A 172 -11.34 -2.00 -9.23
CA TYR A 172 -11.30 -1.15 -10.41
C TYR A 172 -11.65 0.27 -10.00
N VAL A 173 -11.14 1.22 -10.77
CA VAL A 173 -11.56 2.61 -10.68
C VAL A 173 -12.16 2.97 -12.03
N GLU A 174 -13.37 3.47 -12.04
CA GLU A 174 -13.95 4.01 -13.25
C GLU A 174 -13.30 5.35 -13.59
N HIS A 175 -12.70 5.44 -14.77
CA HIS A 175 -12.24 6.70 -15.32
C HIS A 175 -13.29 7.27 -16.25
N TYR A 176 -13.80 8.45 -15.90
CA TYR A 176 -14.54 9.27 -16.84
C TYR A 176 -13.59 10.24 -17.51
N THR A 177 -13.45 10.17 -18.81
CA THR A 177 -12.88 11.29 -19.56
C THR A 177 -13.95 12.38 -19.66
N VAL A 178 -13.55 13.63 -19.45
CA VAL A 178 -14.46 14.80 -19.46
C VAL A 178 -15.22 14.93 -20.79
N THR A 179 -14.70 14.33 -21.86
CA THR A 179 -15.26 14.35 -23.22
C THR A 179 -16.26 13.23 -23.49
N ASP A 180 -16.33 12.20 -22.66
CA ASP A 180 -17.10 10.99 -22.96
C ASP A 180 -17.87 10.53 -21.70
N LYS A 181 -18.90 11.29 -21.33
CA LYS A 181 -19.84 10.90 -20.29
C LYS A 181 -20.60 9.65 -20.73
N GLY A 182 -20.00 8.49 -20.60
CA GLY A 182 -20.60 7.21 -20.97
C GLY A 182 -19.59 6.16 -21.37
N ASN A 183 -18.33 6.52 -21.59
CA ASN A 183 -17.26 5.57 -21.82
C ASN A 183 -16.44 5.44 -20.52
N THR A 184 -16.81 4.49 -19.69
CA THR A 184 -16.06 4.14 -18.50
C THR A 184 -14.96 3.16 -18.88
N ASP A 185 -13.74 3.64 -19.02
CA ASP A 185 -12.58 2.76 -19.08
C ASP A 185 -12.33 2.16 -17.72
N LEU A 186 -12.76 0.92 -17.54
CA LEU A 186 -12.46 0.14 -16.36
C LEU A 186 -10.97 -0.20 -16.36
N ILE A 187 -10.20 0.46 -15.54
CA ILE A 187 -8.81 0.05 -15.29
C ILE A 187 -8.85 -1.18 -14.38
N ARG A 188 -8.73 -2.34 -14.97
CA ARG A 188 -8.53 -3.58 -14.25
C ARG A 188 -7.06 -3.65 -13.84
N PHE A 189 -6.80 -3.49 -12.55
CA PHE A 189 -5.49 -3.83 -11.99
C PHE A 189 -5.30 -5.35 -12.10
N GLY A 190 -4.22 -5.74 -12.73
CA GLY A 190 -3.93 -7.07 -13.21
C GLY A 190 -4.25 -8.21 -12.23
N ARG A 191 -4.31 -9.39 -12.77
CA ARG A 191 -4.63 -10.62 -12.07
C ARG A 191 -3.63 -10.84 -10.94
N MET A 192 -4.07 -10.69 -9.69
CA MET A 192 -3.31 -11.24 -8.57
C MET A 192 -3.34 -12.77 -8.69
N TYR A 193 -2.20 -13.41 -8.50
CA TYR A 193 -2.15 -14.86 -8.46
C TYR A 193 -3.04 -15.34 -7.32
N ASP A 194 -3.85 -16.35 -7.58
CA ASP A 194 -4.73 -16.98 -6.63
C ASP A 194 -3.92 -17.79 -5.59
N CYS A 195 -3.15 -17.09 -4.78
CA CYS A 195 -2.30 -17.70 -3.78
C CYS A 195 -2.07 -16.75 -2.61
N LEU A 196 -2.25 -17.22 -1.38
CA LEU A 196 -1.97 -16.46 -0.16
C LEU A 196 -0.51 -15.98 -0.03
N LEU A 197 0.43 -16.53 -0.82
CA LEU A 197 1.79 -15.99 -0.92
C LEU A 197 1.80 -14.51 -1.32
N TYR A 198 0.81 -14.08 -2.09
CA TYR A 198 0.73 -12.75 -2.66
C TYR A 198 -0.22 -11.81 -1.93
N THR A 199 -0.90 -12.26 -0.88
CA THR A 199 -1.71 -11.37 -0.01
C THR A 199 -0.85 -10.44 0.84
N SER A 200 0.46 -10.62 0.82
CA SER A 200 1.40 -9.65 1.33
C SER A 200 1.74 -8.67 0.22
N PRO A 201 1.61 -7.35 0.41
CA PRO A 201 1.97 -6.38 -0.61
C PRO A 201 3.48 -6.44 -0.86
N SER A 202 3.88 -7.31 -1.77
CA SER A 202 5.22 -7.38 -2.29
C SER A 202 5.36 -6.46 -3.51
N PRO A 203 6.49 -5.78 -3.69
CA PRO A 203 6.75 -5.03 -4.92
C PRO A 203 6.65 -5.89 -6.20
N ARG A 204 6.68 -7.22 -6.09
CA ARG A 204 6.55 -8.15 -7.20
C ARG A 204 5.13 -8.30 -7.74
N ASP A 205 4.11 -7.97 -6.96
CA ASP A 205 2.72 -8.07 -7.41
C ASP A 205 2.38 -7.13 -8.56
N ARG A 206 3.31 -6.27 -8.94
CA ARG A 206 3.17 -5.26 -10.00
C ARG A 206 3.90 -5.56 -11.29
N SER A 207 4.69 -6.62 -11.38
CA SER A 207 5.59 -6.85 -12.51
C SER A 207 5.22 -8.01 -13.42
N VAL A 208 4.04 -8.60 -13.26
CA VAL A 208 3.57 -9.68 -14.14
C VAL A 208 2.26 -9.25 -14.78
N SER A 209 2.38 -8.40 -15.76
CA SER A 209 1.42 -8.22 -16.85
C SER A 209 1.83 -9.09 -18.02
#